data_3c6b6d80fb8c3397b34894942b41ef2c
#
_entry.id   3c6b6d80fb8c3397b34894942b41ef2c
#
_cell.length_a   1.000
_cell.length_b   1.000
_cell.length_c   1.000
_cell.angle_alpha   90.00
_cell.angle_beta   90.00
_cell.angle_gamma   90.00
#
_symmetry.space_group_name_H-M   'P 1'
#
loop_
_entity.id
_entity.type
_entity.pdbx_description
1 polymer ?
#
loop_
_entity_poly.entity_id
_entity_poly.type
_entity_poly.pdbx_seq_one_letter_code
_entity_poly.pdbx_strand_id
1 'polypeptide(L)'
;MPHRAPDIDVPDLTGKLAVVTGANSGIGFGVSHRLARAGAEVILAVRDQAKGERAVTEIGAEVPGAKLSLQHLDLASLASIAACGTALTEQGRPIDILVNNAGIMTPRPRALSEDGYELQFAVNYLGHFALTGHLLPLLRAAGAARVVSISSLMSRIGRFDFDNLQGERRYQPLRAYGLSKLALLMFARELQRRSTAGGWGILSNAAHPGAAVTNLQVTGPTHGGGSLRLNRIRNRLIYLVPGIWQDIPSGALPAIFAATSPTAEGGGYYGPDGYRELHGGPAPAQIPARALDEATTARLWQVSERLSGVGYPDSQPTD
;
A
#
# COMPACT_ATOMS: atom_id res chain seq x y z
N MET A 1 8.27 1.72 25.74
CA MET A 1 8.34 0.66 24.71
C MET A 1 7.17 0.88 23.76
N PRO A 2 7.28 0.58 22.47
CA PRO A 2 6.15 0.59 21.56
C PRO A 2 5.05 -0.37 22.04
N HIS A 3 3.80 -0.02 21.78
CA HIS A 3 2.66 -0.88 22.08
C HIS A 3 2.72 -2.14 21.19
N ARG A 4 2.46 -3.31 21.76
CA ARG A 4 2.34 -4.58 21.04
C ARG A 4 0.90 -5.05 21.13
N ALA A 5 0.23 -5.12 20.00
CA ALA A 5 -1.12 -5.65 19.91
C ALA A 5 -1.11 -7.19 20.01
N PRO A 6 -2.22 -7.81 20.48
CA PRO A 6 -2.42 -9.25 20.34
C PRO A 6 -2.33 -9.68 18.86
N ASP A 7 -1.73 -10.84 18.60
CA ASP A 7 -1.68 -11.41 17.25
C ASP A 7 -3.08 -11.84 16.79
N ILE A 8 -3.26 -11.97 15.50
CA ILE A 8 -4.51 -12.42 14.87
C ILE A 8 -4.32 -13.77 14.21
N ASP A 9 -5.40 -14.54 14.14
CA ASP A 9 -5.40 -15.76 13.36
C ASP A 9 -5.35 -15.45 11.87
N VAL A 10 -4.44 -16.12 11.18
CA VAL A 10 -4.32 -16.08 9.73
C VAL A 10 -4.59 -17.49 9.22
N PRO A 11 -5.53 -17.69 8.30
CA PRO A 11 -5.80 -19.00 7.74
C PRO A 11 -4.57 -19.58 7.04
N ASP A 12 -4.58 -20.88 6.80
CA ASP A 12 -3.57 -21.53 5.97
C ASP A 12 -3.61 -20.95 4.54
N LEU A 13 -2.48 -20.42 4.10
CA LEU A 13 -2.28 -19.82 2.78
C LEU A 13 -1.42 -20.71 1.86
N THR A 14 -1.28 -21.99 2.19
CA THR A 14 -0.53 -22.94 1.35
C THR A 14 -1.12 -22.97 -0.08
N GLY A 15 -0.25 -22.81 -1.08
CA GLY A 15 -0.65 -22.73 -2.48
C GLY A 15 -1.08 -21.34 -2.97
N LYS A 16 -1.21 -20.36 -2.07
CA LYS A 16 -1.55 -18.98 -2.41
C LYS A 16 -0.32 -18.17 -2.79
N LEU A 17 -0.47 -17.29 -3.80
CA LEU A 17 0.56 -16.36 -4.22
C LEU A 17 0.23 -14.95 -3.75
N ALA A 18 1.16 -14.34 -3.02
CA ALA A 18 1.07 -12.96 -2.58
C ALA A 18 2.14 -12.08 -3.24
N VAL A 19 1.76 -10.89 -3.67
CA VAL A 19 2.68 -9.84 -4.16
C VAL A 19 2.61 -8.66 -3.20
N VAL A 20 3.75 -8.26 -2.62
CA VAL A 20 3.82 -7.15 -1.65
C VAL A 20 4.78 -6.09 -2.16
N THR A 21 4.29 -4.86 -2.39
CA THR A 21 5.15 -3.75 -2.81
C THR A 21 5.86 -3.13 -1.61
N GLY A 22 7.15 -2.77 -1.79
CA GLY A 22 7.96 -2.20 -0.71
C GLY A 22 8.20 -3.17 0.45
N ALA A 23 8.28 -4.45 0.16
CA ALA A 23 8.39 -5.55 1.12
C ALA A 23 9.74 -5.64 1.85
N ASN A 24 10.72 -4.82 1.48
CA ASN A 24 12.07 -4.86 2.04
C ASN A 24 12.23 -4.17 3.40
N SER A 25 11.19 -3.57 3.95
CA SER A 25 11.24 -2.89 5.26
C SER A 25 9.86 -2.52 5.81
N GLY A 26 9.80 -2.19 7.10
CA GLY A 26 8.61 -1.63 7.73
C GLY A 26 7.37 -2.53 7.61
N ILE A 27 6.23 -1.93 7.34
CA ILE A 27 4.94 -2.63 7.26
C ILE A 27 4.96 -3.72 6.17
N GLY A 28 5.52 -3.42 4.99
CA GLY A 28 5.61 -4.39 3.89
C GLY A 28 6.42 -5.64 4.26
N PHE A 29 7.53 -5.46 5.00
CA PHE A 29 8.30 -6.58 5.55
C PHE A 29 7.47 -7.40 6.55
N GLY A 30 6.82 -6.73 7.51
CA GLY A 30 5.97 -7.41 8.51
C GLY A 30 4.81 -8.19 7.86
N VAL A 31 4.17 -7.63 6.83
CA VAL A 31 3.13 -8.31 6.05
C VAL A 31 3.70 -9.52 5.31
N SER A 32 4.83 -9.36 4.60
CA SER A 32 5.48 -10.45 3.84
C SER A 32 5.89 -11.60 4.75
N HIS A 33 6.50 -11.29 5.90
CA HIS A 33 6.86 -12.26 6.91
C HIS A 33 5.64 -13.05 7.41
N ARG A 34 4.55 -12.36 7.71
CA ARG A 34 3.34 -12.99 8.25
C ARG A 34 2.61 -13.85 7.23
N LEU A 35 2.55 -13.42 5.96
CA LEU A 35 1.97 -14.21 4.87
C LEU A 35 2.81 -15.46 4.59
N ALA A 36 4.14 -15.32 4.56
CA ALA A 36 5.06 -16.45 4.39
C ALA A 36 4.93 -17.47 5.54
N ARG A 37 4.81 -16.99 6.79
CA ARG A 37 4.58 -17.83 7.96
C ARG A 37 3.25 -18.60 7.90
N ALA A 38 2.26 -18.05 7.21
CA ALA A 38 0.98 -18.72 6.97
C ALA A 38 1.00 -19.66 5.75
N GLY A 39 2.15 -19.88 5.11
CA GLY A 39 2.33 -20.81 4.00
C GLY A 39 2.20 -20.21 2.60
N ALA A 40 1.94 -18.89 2.47
CA ALA A 40 1.90 -18.26 1.17
C ALA A 40 3.29 -18.24 0.51
N GLU A 41 3.31 -18.35 -0.80
CA GLU A 41 4.43 -17.90 -1.60
C GLU A 41 4.38 -16.39 -1.74
N VAL A 42 5.50 -15.69 -1.46
CA VAL A 42 5.51 -14.23 -1.42
C VAL A 42 6.53 -13.66 -2.39
N ILE A 43 6.06 -12.84 -3.33
CA ILE A 43 6.89 -12.02 -4.20
C ILE A 43 7.10 -10.67 -3.53
N LEU A 44 8.34 -10.37 -3.16
CA LEU A 44 8.76 -9.09 -2.62
C LEU A 44 9.05 -8.14 -3.80
N ALA A 45 8.09 -7.27 -4.12
CA ALA A 45 8.25 -6.28 -5.20
C ALA A 45 8.95 -5.03 -4.65
N VAL A 46 10.21 -4.82 -5.04
CA VAL A 46 11.10 -3.82 -4.45
C VAL A 46 11.95 -3.10 -5.50
N ARG A 47 12.28 -1.83 -5.25
CA ARG A 47 13.17 -1.04 -6.10
C ARG A 47 14.65 -1.39 -5.87
N ASP A 48 15.04 -1.51 -4.61
CA ASP A 48 16.42 -1.80 -4.19
C ASP A 48 16.60 -3.31 -3.99
N GLN A 49 17.18 -3.98 -4.98
CA GLN A 49 17.36 -5.44 -5.00
C GLN A 49 18.21 -5.92 -3.81
N ALA A 50 19.29 -5.22 -3.47
CA ALA A 50 20.16 -5.61 -2.36
C ALA A 50 19.45 -5.55 -1.00
N LYS A 51 18.51 -4.59 -0.82
CA LYS A 51 17.64 -4.59 0.37
C LYS A 51 16.59 -5.69 0.31
N GLY A 52 16.11 -6.01 -0.88
CA GLY A 52 15.20 -7.14 -1.09
C GLY A 52 15.83 -8.47 -0.73
N GLU A 53 17.04 -8.73 -1.18
CA GLU A 53 17.80 -9.94 -0.87
C GLU A 53 18.02 -10.13 0.64
N ARG A 54 18.33 -9.03 1.34
CA ARG A 54 18.43 -9.07 2.81
C ARG A 54 17.10 -9.44 3.47
N ALA A 55 16.00 -8.86 2.99
CA ALA A 55 14.66 -9.17 3.52
C ALA A 55 14.28 -10.63 3.26
N VAL A 56 14.57 -11.17 2.07
CA VAL A 56 14.38 -12.60 1.77
C VAL A 56 15.18 -13.49 2.71
N THR A 57 16.46 -13.15 2.94
CA THR A 57 17.33 -13.89 3.86
C THR A 57 16.80 -13.87 5.29
N GLU A 58 16.36 -12.68 5.76
CA GLU A 58 15.85 -12.50 7.12
C GLU A 58 14.53 -13.27 7.32
N ILE A 59 13.58 -13.17 6.39
CA ILE A 59 12.31 -13.92 6.47
C ILE A 59 12.59 -15.43 6.38
N GLY A 60 13.47 -15.86 5.46
CA GLY A 60 13.81 -17.28 5.31
C GLY A 60 14.47 -17.90 6.54
N ALA A 61 15.25 -17.12 7.28
CA ALA A 61 15.86 -17.55 8.54
C ALA A 61 14.81 -17.73 9.67
N GLU A 62 13.79 -16.87 9.70
CA GLU A 62 12.72 -16.93 10.72
C GLU A 62 11.58 -17.88 10.35
N VAL A 63 11.39 -18.15 9.05
CA VAL A 63 10.34 -19.02 8.50
C VAL A 63 10.98 -20.08 7.60
N PRO A 64 11.49 -21.19 8.17
CA PRO A 64 12.12 -22.27 7.40
C PRO A 64 11.15 -22.84 6.35
N GLY A 65 11.64 -22.95 5.11
CA GLY A 65 10.84 -23.45 3.99
C GLY A 65 9.92 -22.39 3.32
N ALA A 66 9.99 -21.13 3.74
CA ALA A 66 9.26 -20.04 3.08
C ALA A 66 9.62 -19.95 1.59
N LYS A 67 8.60 -19.85 0.75
CA LYS A 67 8.76 -19.64 -0.70
C LYS A 67 8.77 -18.13 -0.96
N LEU A 68 9.94 -17.57 -1.20
CA LEU A 68 10.17 -16.15 -1.36
C LEU A 68 10.87 -15.88 -2.68
N SER A 69 10.45 -14.87 -3.38
CA SER A 69 11.12 -14.38 -4.60
C SER A 69 11.14 -12.87 -4.65
N LEU A 70 12.03 -12.33 -5.48
CA LEU A 70 12.14 -10.88 -5.69
C LEU A 70 11.60 -10.51 -7.07
N GLN A 71 10.92 -9.38 -7.12
CA GLN A 71 10.54 -8.72 -8.36
C GLN A 71 11.00 -7.26 -8.32
N HIS A 72 11.71 -6.81 -9.34
CA HIS A 72 12.06 -5.39 -9.45
C HIS A 72 10.81 -4.56 -9.72
N LEU A 73 10.64 -3.48 -8.95
CA LEU A 73 9.54 -2.53 -9.10
C LEU A 73 9.95 -1.15 -8.60
N ASP A 74 10.07 -0.16 -9.48
CA ASP A 74 10.11 1.25 -9.11
C ASP A 74 8.77 1.92 -9.44
N LEU A 75 8.01 2.27 -8.41
CA LEU A 75 6.71 2.95 -8.55
C LEU A 75 6.83 4.42 -8.98
N ALA A 76 8.04 4.95 -9.09
CA ALA A 76 8.32 6.26 -9.67
C ALA A 76 8.54 6.21 -11.20
N SER A 77 8.34 5.04 -11.84
CA SER A 77 8.54 4.84 -13.27
C SER A 77 7.43 3.96 -13.84
N LEU A 78 6.57 4.51 -14.69
CA LEU A 78 5.51 3.76 -15.36
C LEU A 78 6.08 2.63 -16.23
N ALA A 79 7.25 2.84 -16.82
CA ALA A 79 7.96 1.80 -17.58
C ALA A 79 8.38 0.62 -16.68
N SER A 80 8.90 0.88 -15.48
CA SER A 80 9.26 -0.15 -14.51
C SER A 80 8.01 -0.91 -14.03
N ILE A 81 6.89 -0.22 -13.84
CA ILE A 81 5.62 -0.83 -13.44
C ILE A 81 5.10 -1.76 -14.54
N ALA A 82 5.11 -1.31 -15.80
CA ALA A 82 4.71 -2.13 -16.95
C ALA A 82 5.60 -3.36 -17.09
N ALA A 83 6.94 -3.21 -16.96
CA ALA A 83 7.88 -4.33 -17.01
C ALA A 83 7.62 -5.36 -15.90
N CYS A 84 7.33 -4.89 -14.67
CA CYS A 84 6.94 -5.76 -13.56
C CYS A 84 5.64 -6.51 -13.88
N GLY A 85 4.62 -5.81 -14.39
CA GLY A 85 3.35 -6.41 -14.80
C GLY A 85 3.55 -7.49 -15.88
N THR A 86 4.36 -7.21 -16.89
CA THR A 86 4.71 -8.17 -17.96
C THR A 86 5.40 -9.40 -17.39
N ALA A 87 6.45 -9.22 -16.58
CA ALA A 87 7.20 -10.32 -15.99
C ALA A 87 6.33 -11.26 -15.13
N LEU A 88 5.39 -10.70 -14.37
CA LEU A 88 4.45 -11.50 -13.59
C LEU A 88 3.40 -12.19 -14.48
N THR A 89 2.93 -11.52 -15.53
CA THR A 89 1.98 -12.10 -16.49
C THR A 89 2.60 -13.25 -17.26
N GLU A 90 3.86 -13.16 -17.65
CA GLU A 90 4.60 -14.24 -18.34
C GLU A 90 4.77 -15.48 -17.45
N GLN A 91 4.82 -15.32 -16.12
CA GLN A 91 4.79 -16.46 -15.20
C GLN A 91 3.43 -17.18 -15.21
N GLY A 92 2.36 -16.51 -15.63
CA GLY A 92 1.03 -17.09 -15.83
C GLY A 92 0.33 -17.57 -14.55
N ARG A 93 0.83 -17.18 -13.37
CA ARG A 93 0.28 -17.63 -12.09
C ARG A 93 -0.78 -16.66 -11.57
N PRO A 94 -1.95 -17.15 -11.17
CA PRO A 94 -2.94 -16.33 -10.49
C PRO A 94 -2.36 -15.69 -9.23
N ILE A 95 -2.71 -14.42 -8.97
CA ILE A 95 -2.30 -13.69 -7.77
C ILE A 95 -3.48 -13.65 -6.80
N ASP A 96 -3.34 -14.33 -5.66
CA ASP A 96 -4.37 -14.40 -4.64
C ASP A 96 -4.41 -13.16 -3.74
N ILE A 97 -3.24 -12.56 -3.48
CA ILE A 97 -3.12 -11.40 -2.59
C ILE A 97 -2.17 -10.37 -3.23
N LEU A 98 -2.66 -9.15 -3.44
CA LEU A 98 -1.84 -7.99 -3.80
C LEU A 98 -1.87 -6.96 -2.66
N VAL A 99 -0.70 -6.59 -2.13
CA VAL A 99 -0.60 -5.56 -1.11
C VAL A 99 0.13 -4.33 -1.67
N ASN A 100 -0.62 -3.30 -1.98
CA ASN A 100 -0.16 -1.98 -2.40
C ASN A 100 0.33 -1.20 -1.18
N ASN A 101 1.56 -1.52 -0.73
CA ASN A 101 2.11 -1.01 0.53
C ASN A 101 3.18 0.06 0.34
N ALA A 102 4.02 -0.03 -0.69
CA ALA A 102 5.14 0.88 -0.88
C ALA A 102 4.71 2.35 -0.79
N GLY A 103 5.59 3.19 -0.28
CA GLY A 103 5.30 4.61 -0.18
C GLY A 103 6.49 5.43 0.27
N ILE A 104 6.37 6.72 0.04
CA ILE A 104 7.30 7.74 0.51
C ILE A 104 6.53 8.84 1.24
N MET A 105 7.19 9.58 2.10
CA MET A 105 6.56 10.64 2.89
C MET A 105 7.38 11.92 2.88
N THR A 106 6.73 13.03 2.54
CA THR A 106 7.21 14.41 2.72
C THR A 106 8.63 14.72 2.20
N PRO A 107 8.99 14.32 0.94
CA PRO A 107 10.25 14.78 0.35
C PRO A 107 10.26 16.32 0.25
N ARG A 108 11.43 16.93 0.47
CA ARG A 108 11.66 18.36 0.32
C ARG A 108 12.97 18.58 -0.41
N PRO A 109 12.97 19.41 -1.46
CA PRO A 109 11.88 20.13 -2.11
C PRO A 109 10.85 19.18 -2.79
N ARG A 110 9.86 19.75 -3.53
CA ARG A 110 9.01 19.00 -4.44
C ARG A 110 9.88 18.23 -5.43
N ALA A 111 9.64 16.94 -5.53
CA ALA A 111 10.36 16.06 -6.45
C ALA A 111 9.36 15.43 -7.44
N LEU A 112 9.85 14.99 -8.58
CA LEU A 112 9.09 14.36 -9.64
C LEU A 112 9.49 12.89 -9.82
N SER A 113 8.57 12.09 -10.31
CA SER A 113 8.81 10.76 -10.87
C SER A 113 9.55 10.87 -12.22
N GLU A 114 9.97 9.75 -12.78
CA GLU A 114 10.54 9.71 -14.13
C GLU A 114 9.56 10.22 -15.19
N ASP A 115 8.26 10.03 -14.96
CA ASP A 115 7.19 10.45 -15.85
C ASP A 115 6.71 11.89 -15.61
N GLY A 116 7.38 12.63 -14.73
CA GLY A 116 7.11 14.06 -14.45
C GLY A 116 5.98 14.32 -13.45
N TYR A 117 5.48 13.33 -12.74
CA TYR A 117 4.44 13.51 -11.72
C TYR A 117 5.00 13.80 -10.33
N GLU A 118 4.22 14.50 -9.48
CA GLU A 118 4.62 14.72 -8.08
C GLU A 118 4.93 13.37 -7.39
N LEU A 119 6.08 13.29 -6.77
CA LEU A 119 6.68 12.01 -6.40
C LEU A 119 5.84 11.21 -5.40
N GLN A 120 5.15 11.86 -4.44
CA GLN A 120 4.28 11.15 -3.50
C GLN A 120 3.00 10.67 -4.17
N PHE A 121 2.40 11.49 -5.06
CA PHE A 121 1.26 11.09 -5.85
C PHE A 121 1.60 9.92 -6.78
N ALA A 122 2.75 9.99 -7.44
CA ALA A 122 3.24 8.94 -8.32
C ALA A 122 3.47 7.61 -7.56
N VAL A 123 4.33 7.62 -6.55
CA VAL A 123 4.75 6.40 -5.85
C VAL A 123 3.64 5.81 -4.99
N ASN A 124 2.95 6.66 -4.19
CA ASN A 124 1.99 6.16 -3.21
C ASN A 124 0.66 5.75 -3.84
N TYR A 125 0.29 6.36 -4.97
CA TYR A 125 -1.03 6.19 -5.56
C TYR A 125 -1.00 5.75 -7.03
N LEU A 126 -0.53 6.60 -7.95
CA LEU A 126 -0.65 6.37 -9.40
C LEU A 126 0.08 5.10 -9.84
N GLY A 127 1.24 4.83 -9.25
CA GLY A 127 2.01 3.61 -9.51
C GLY A 127 1.28 2.35 -9.06
N HIS A 128 0.58 2.39 -7.93
CA HIS A 128 -0.23 1.25 -7.47
C HIS A 128 -1.51 1.09 -8.31
N PHE A 129 -2.10 2.20 -8.76
CA PHE A 129 -3.19 2.17 -9.72
C PHE A 129 -2.73 1.44 -11.00
N ALA A 130 -1.62 1.87 -11.60
CA ALA A 130 -1.09 1.25 -12.82
C ALA A 130 -0.71 -0.22 -12.61
N LEU A 131 0.01 -0.55 -11.52
CA LEU A 131 0.39 -1.92 -11.19
C LEU A 131 -0.83 -2.85 -11.06
N THR A 132 -1.85 -2.40 -10.32
CA THR A 132 -3.07 -3.20 -10.12
C THR A 132 -3.78 -3.43 -11.46
N GLY A 133 -3.82 -2.43 -12.36
CA GLY A 133 -4.38 -2.58 -13.69
C GLY A 133 -3.60 -3.57 -14.56
N HIS A 134 -2.27 -3.52 -14.57
CA HIS A 134 -1.44 -4.51 -15.27
C HIS A 134 -1.63 -5.94 -14.72
N LEU A 135 -1.84 -6.08 -13.40
CA LEU A 135 -2.02 -7.38 -12.75
C LEU A 135 -3.48 -7.85 -12.72
N LEU A 136 -4.41 -7.05 -13.22
CA LEU A 136 -5.85 -7.36 -13.16
C LEU A 136 -6.21 -8.72 -13.76
N PRO A 137 -5.64 -9.16 -14.92
CA PRO A 137 -5.91 -10.49 -15.45
C PRO A 137 -5.52 -11.63 -14.48
N LEU A 138 -4.37 -11.50 -13.80
CA LEU A 138 -3.89 -12.50 -12.84
C LEU A 138 -4.71 -12.50 -11.54
N LEU A 139 -5.15 -11.32 -11.08
CA LEU A 139 -6.04 -11.17 -9.94
C LEU A 139 -7.40 -11.80 -10.22
N ARG A 140 -7.97 -11.57 -11.40
CA ARG A 140 -9.25 -12.19 -11.80
C ARG A 140 -9.13 -13.70 -11.96
N ALA A 141 -8.01 -14.20 -12.46
CA ALA A 141 -7.75 -15.63 -12.62
C ALA A 141 -7.71 -16.39 -11.28
N ALA A 142 -7.43 -15.74 -10.16
CA ALA A 142 -7.49 -16.34 -8.83
C ALA A 142 -8.93 -16.60 -8.33
N GLY A 143 -9.94 -15.97 -8.94
CA GLY A 143 -11.36 -16.14 -8.64
C GLY A 143 -11.83 -15.55 -7.30
N ALA A 144 -10.92 -15.35 -6.33
CA ALA A 144 -11.20 -14.78 -5.02
C ALA A 144 -9.99 -13.95 -4.51
N ALA A 145 -9.39 -13.15 -5.41
CA ALA A 145 -8.23 -12.34 -5.07
C ALA A 145 -8.54 -11.25 -4.04
N ARG A 146 -7.54 -10.90 -3.26
CA ARG A 146 -7.59 -9.78 -2.32
C ARG A 146 -6.59 -8.70 -2.70
N VAL A 147 -7.06 -7.46 -2.82
CA VAL A 147 -6.23 -6.29 -3.05
C VAL A 147 -6.29 -5.39 -1.83
N VAL A 148 -5.17 -5.18 -1.16
CA VAL A 148 -5.09 -4.34 0.04
C VAL A 148 -4.23 -3.12 -0.23
N SER A 149 -4.79 -1.93 -0.06
CA SER A 149 -4.10 -0.65 -0.26
C SER A 149 -3.77 0.02 1.07
N ILE A 150 -2.46 0.26 1.32
CA ILE A 150 -2.00 0.83 2.60
C ILE A 150 -2.11 2.35 2.59
N SER A 151 -3.19 2.84 3.17
CA SER A 151 -3.46 4.25 3.39
C SER A 151 -2.74 4.77 4.66
N SER A 152 -3.27 5.78 5.30
CA SER A 152 -2.72 6.41 6.51
C SER A 152 -3.80 7.23 7.22
N LEU A 153 -3.64 7.48 8.53
CA LEU A 153 -4.40 8.50 9.25
C LEU A 153 -4.32 9.89 8.57
N MET A 154 -3.25 10.16 7.83
CA MET A 154 -3.07 11.41 7.08
C MET A 154 -4.04 11.55 5.90
N SER A 155 -4.73 10.50 5.47
CA SER A 155 -5.83 10.58 4.50
C SER A 155 -6.95 11.54 4.95
N ARG A 156 -7.13 11.72 6.27
CA ARG A 156 -8.12 12.63 6.86
C ARG A 156 -7.89 14.10 6.51
N ILE A 157 -6.64 14.49 6.25
CA ILE A 157 -6.29 15.87 5.84
C ILE A 157 -6.13 16.03 4.33
N GLY A 158 -6.18 14.93 3.58
CA GLY A 158 -6.12 14.94 2.11
C GLY A 158 -7.25 15.77 1.51
N ARG A 159 -6.95 16.53 0.45
CA ARG A 159 -7.94 17.30 -0.33
C ARG A 159 -7.52 17.29 -1.78
N PHE A 160 -8.48 17.10 -2.67
CA PHE A 160 -8.26 17.22 -4.11
C PHE A 160 -8.39 18.67 -4.56
N ASP A 161 -7.39 19.11 -5.29
CA ASP A 161 -7.40 20.27 -6.15
C ASP A 161 -6.90 19.77 -7.51
N PHE A 162 -7.82 19.43 -8.39
CA PHE A 162 -7.48 18.83 -9.69
C PHE A 162 -6.72 19.80 -10.60
N ASP A 163 -6.83 21.11 -10.35
CA ASP A 163 -6.10 22.13 -11.09
C ASP A 163 -4.67 22.32 -10.58
N ASN A 164 -4.34 21.70 -9.45
CA ASN A 164 -3.01 21.70 -8.84
C ASN A 164 -2.64 20.32 -8.27
N LEU A 165 -3.12 19.27 -8.91
CA LEU A 165 -2.93 17.88 -8.45
C LEU A 165 -1.45 17.51 -8.29
N GLN A 166 -0.60 18.06 -9.14
CA GLN A 166 0.85 17.87 -9.13
C GLN A 166 1.60 18.85 -8.22
N GLY A 167 0.91 19.76 -7.53
CA GLY A 167 1.51 20.73 -6.62
C GLY A 167 2.41 21.77 -7.30
N GLU A 168 2.18 22.09 -8.56
CA GLU A 168 3.00 23.03 -9.36
C GLU A 168 2.90 24.47 -8.87
N ARG A 169 1.68 24.90 -8.56
CA ARG A 169 1.42 26.27 -8.08
C ARG A 169 1.76 26.45 -6.60
N ARG A 170 1.47 25.44 -5.79
CA ARG A 170 1.72 25.44 -4.35
C ARG A 170 1.94 24.02 -3.85
N TYR A 171 3.14 23.74 -3.37
CA TYR A 171 3.51 22.45 -2.80
C TYR A 171 3.62 22.52 -1.27
N GLN A 172 2.89 21.62 -0.61
CA GLN A 172 2.98 21.39 0.83
C GLN A 172 3.19 19.89 1.07
N PRO A 173 4.39 19.43 1.44
CA PRO A 173 4.73 18.01 1.48
C PRO A 173 3.74 17.14 2.27
N LEU A 174 3.28 17.63 3.42
CA LEU A 174 2.34 16.88 4.27
C LEU A 174 0.93 16.79 3.65
N ARG A 175 0.49 17.84 2.96
CA ARG A 175 -0.78 17.82 2.23
C ARG A 175 -0.72 16.90 1.00
N ALA A 176 0.40 16.91 0.26
CA ALA A 176 0.63 16.00 -0.86
C ALA A 176 0.64 14.54 -0.38
N TYR A 177 1.28 14.27 0.77
CA TYR A 177 1.19 12.95 1.40
C TYR A 177 -0.25 12.57 1.76
N GLY A 178 -0.98 13.46 2.45
CA GLY A 178 -2.38 13.22 2.81
C GLY A 178 -3.28 13.00 1.58
N LEU A 179 -3.06 13.77 0.50
CA LEU A 179 -3.74 13.60 -0.78
C LEU A 179 -3.47 12.20 -1.37
N SER A 180 -2.20 11.79 -1.46
CA SER A 180 -1.83 10.50 -2.03
C SER A 180 -2.42 9.32 -1.24
N LYS A 181 -2.53 9.44 0.08
CA LYS A 181 -3.13 8.41 0.95
C LYS A 181 -4.66 8.42 0.91
N LEU A 182 -5.28 9.59 0.72
CA LEU A 182 -6.71 9.68 0.44
C LEU A 182 -7.03 9.06 -0.94
N ALA A 183 -6.24 9.37 -1.98
CA ALA A 183 -6.39 8.80 -3.31
C ALA A 183 -6.31 7.27 -3.29
N LEU A 184 -5.38 6.71 -2.53
CA LEU A 184 -5.23 5.26 -2.41
C LEU A 184 -6.40 4.60 -1.66
N LEU A 185 -7.00 5.27 -0.66
CA LEU A 185 -8.22 4.80 0.00
C LEU A 185 -9.42 4.84 -0.96
N MET A 186 -9.58 5.93 -1.72
CA MET A 186 -10.65 6.06 -2.72
C MET A 186 -10.49 5.00 -3.83
N PHE A 187 -9.27 4.75 -4.28
CA PHE A 187 -8.96 3.69 -5.23
C PHE A 187 -9.42 2.32 -4.74
N ALA A 188 -9.08 1.95 -3.50
CA ALA A 188 -9.48 0.64 -2.96
C ALA A 188 -10.99 0.45 -2.96
N ARG A 189 -11.73 1.49 -2.60
CA ARG A 189 -13.20 1.46 -2.56
C ARG A 189 -13.82 1.42 -3.97
N GLU A 190 -13.28 2.21 -4.88
CA GLU A 190 -13.75 2.22 -6.27
C GLU A 190 -13.41 0.92 -7.00
N LEU A 191 -12.23 0.34 -6.73
CA LEU A 191 -11.86 -0.99 -7.25
C LEU A 191 -12.84 -2.07 -6.78
N GLN A 192 -13.28 -2.01 -5.50
CA GLN A 192 -14.31 -2.91 -5.00
C GLN A 192 -15.64 -2.71 -5.74
N ARG A 193 -16.09 -1.46 -5.88
CA ARG A 193 -17.35 -1.16 -6.58
C ARG A 193 -17.33 -1.71 -8.01
N ARG A 194 -16.23 -1.49 -8.74
CA ARG A 194 -16.04 -1.99 -10.10
C ARG A 194 -15.92 -3.51 -10.13
N SER A 195 -15.20 -4.11 -9.19
CA SER A 195 -15.10 -5.56 -9.07
C SER A 195 -16.46 -6.21 -8.88
N THR A 196 -17.29 -5.63 -8.00
CA THR A 196 -18.65 -6.12 -7.76
C THR A 196 -19.52 -5.99 -9.01
N ALA A 197 -19.52 -4.82 -9.65
CA ALA A 197 -20.32 -4.56 -10.84
C ALA A 197 -19.88 -5.40 -12.05
N GLY A 198 -18.57 -5.66 -12.20
CA GLY A 198 -18.01 -6.41 -13.32
C GLY A 198 -17.81 -7.90 -13.04
N GLY A 199 -18.18 -8.41 -11.88
CA GLY A 199 -18.00 -9.83 -11.52
C GLY A 199 -16.53 -10.28 -11.53
N TRP A 200 -15.58 -9.40 -11.10
CA TRP A 200 -14.14 -9.69 -11.24
C TRP A 200 -13.62 -10.68 -10.19
N GLY A 201 -14.39 -10.99 -9.17
CA GLY A 201 -13.96 -11.90 -8.08
C GLY A 201 -12.86 -11.32 -7.20
N ILE A 202 -12.70 -9.99 -7.17
CA ILE A 202 -11.69 -9.29 -6.37
C ILE A 202 -12.36 -8.64 -5.18
N LEU A 203 -11.85 -8.90 -3.98
CA LEU A 203 -12.20 -8.19 -2.76
C LEU A 203 -11.12 -7.14 -2.49
N SER A 204 -11.46 -5.86 -2.66
CA SER A 204 -10.54 -4.74 -2.50
C SER A 204 -10.82 -3.97 -1.22
N ASN A 205 -9.77 -3.78 -0.41
CA ASN A 205 -9.82 -3.12 0.88
C ASN A 205 -8.70 -2.09 1.03
N ALA A 206 -8.86 -1.21 2.01
CA ALA A 206 -7.78 -0.37 2.49
C ALA A 206 -7.44 -0.69 3.95
N ALA A 207 -6.19 -0.41 4.33
CA ALA A 207 -5.77 -0.49 5.73
C ALA A 207 -4.82 0.67 6.07
N HIS A 208 -4.70 1.00 7.36
CA HIS A 208 -3.64 1.89 7.84
C HIS A 208 -2.97 1.33 9.09
N PRO A 209 -1.65 1.54 9.22
CA PRO A 209 -0.86 0.95 10.30
C PRO A 209 -0.92 1.76 11.62
N GLY A 210 -1.82 2.70 11.77
CA GLY A 210 -1.80 3.62 12.92
C GLY A 210 -0.48 4.41 13.02
N ALA A 211 0.03 4.57 14.24
CA ALA A 211 1.29 5.23 14.54
C ALA A 211 2.44 4.21 14.66
N ALA A 212 2.70 3.46 13.58
CA ALA A 212 3.79 2.49 13.57
C ALA A 212 5.16 3.16 13.42
N VAL A 213 6.16 2.67 14.17
CA VAL A 213 7.54 3.12 14.06
C VAL A 213 8.17 2.51 12.80
N THR A 214 8.26 3.30 11.74
CA THR A 214 8.85 2.86 10.46
C THR A 214 9.95 3.81 9.99
N ASN A 215 10.82 3.32 9.10
CA ASN A 215 11.85 4.16 8.48
C ASN A 215 11.29 5.25 7.55
N LEU A 216 10.01 5.19 7.19
CA LEU A 216 9.35 6.14 6.30
C LEU A 216 9.46 7.59 6.80
N GLN A 217 9.34 7.78 8.11
CA GLN A 217 9.43 9.10 8.76
C GLN A 217 10.87 9.65 8.83
N VAL A 218 11.86 8.76 8.74
CA VAL A 218 13.29 9.14 8.77
C VAL A 218 13.81 9.43 7.38
N THR A 219 13.49 8.57 6.40
CA THR A 219 14.04 8.63 5.05
C THR A 219 13.27 9.58 4.14
N GLY A 220 11.97 9.77 4.38
CA GLY A 220 11.13 10.66 3.56
C GLY A 220 11.67 12.09 3.46
N PRO A 221 11.91 12.80 4.57
CA PRO A 221 12.40 14.17 4.56
C PRO A 221 13.84 14.34 4.03
N THR A 222 14.61 13.24 3.86
CA THR A 222 15.99 13.28 3.34
C THR A 222 16.07 13.09 1.83
N HIS A 223 15.00 12.68 1.17
CA HIS A 223 14.92 12.74 -0.28
C HIS A 223 14.93 14.23 -0.71
N GLY A 224 16.10 14.74 -1.07
CA GLY A 224 16.30 16.14 -1.46
C GLY A 224 17.30 16.94 -0.61
N GLY A 225 18.11 16.31 0.26
CA GLY A 225 19.27 16.95 0.89
C GLY A 225 19.14 17.27 2.38
N GLY A 226 18.13 16.76 3.09
CA GLY A 226 18.01 16.91 4.54
C GLY A 226 19.03 16.05 5.31
N SER A 227 19.53 16.55 6.46
CA SER A 227 20.48 15.81 7.32
C SER A 227 19.81 14.59 7.97
N LEU A 228 20.28 13.38 7.59
CA LEU A 228 19.86 12.10 8.20
C LEU A 228 20.05 12.08 9.72
N ARG A 229 21.12 12.70 10.23
CA ARG A 229 21.43 12.78 11.67
C ARG A 229 20.37 13.58 12.45
N LEU A 230 20.03 14.77 11.95
CA LEU A 230 19.02 15.63 12.60
C LEU A 230 17.63 14.98 12.60
N ASN A 231 17.25 14.36 11.48
CA ASN A 231 15.96 13.65 11.39
C ASN A 231 15.89 12.43 12.30
N ARG A 232 16.98 11.66 12.45
CA ARG A 232 17.05 10.56 13.41
C ARG A 232 16.91 11.01 14.86
N ILE A 233 17.59 12.11 15.24
CA ILE A 233 17.50 12.68 16.61
C ILE A 233 16.08 13.17 16.89
N ARG A 234 15.49 13.94 15.97
CA ARG A 234 14.12 14.43 16.10
C ARG A 234 13.12 13.28 16.22
N ASN A 235 13.22 12.26 15.39
CA ASN A 235 12.32 11.10 15.42
C ASN A 235 12.52 10.29 16.71
N ARG A 236 13.77 10.14 17.19
CA ARG A 236 14.02 9.47 18.48
C ARG A 236 13.32 10.15 19.64
N LEU A 237 13.27 11.49 19.65
CA LEU A 237 12.53 12.25 20.68
C LEU A 237 11.01 12.08 20.55
N ILE A 238 10.47 12.04 19.33
CA ILE A 238 9.05 11.83 19.07
C ILE A 238 8.63 10.41 19.49
N TYR A 239 9.48 9.39 19.27
CA TYR A 239 9.23 8.01 19.67
C TYR A 239 9.30 7.76 21.18
N LEU A 240 9.81 8.72 21.97
CA LEU A 240 9.82 8.65 23.43
C LEU A 240 8.46 8.94 24.07
N VAL A 241 7.48 9.44 23.33
CA VAL A 241 6.11 9.63 23.86
C VAL A 241 5.47 8.26 24.08
N PRO A 242 5.26 7.84 25.34
CA PRO A 242 4.73 6.52 25.64
C PRO A 242 3.26 6.39 25.20
N GLY A 243 2.87 5.18 24.79
CA GLY A 243 1.46 4.86 24.50
C GLY A 243 0.93 5.34 23.15
N ILE A 244 1.75 6.00 22.31
CA ILE A 244 1.33 6.46 20.98
C ILE A 244 1.78 5.50 19.89
N TRP A 245 2.98 4.96 20.03
CA TRP A 245 3.65 4.20 18.96
C TRP A 245 3.48 2.70 19.14
N GLN A 246 3.30 2.01 18.03
CA GLN A 246 3.32 0.54 17.99
C GLN A 246 4.50 0.02 17.15
N ASP A 247 4.86 -1.23 17.39
CA ASP A 247 5.90 -1.94 16.63
C ASP A 247 5.42 -2.30 15.21
N ILE A 248 6.36 -2.72 14.36
CA ILE A 248 6.05 -3.09 12.98
C ILE A 248 5.08 -4.28 12.90
N PRO A 249 5.27 -5.36 13.68
CA PRO A 249 4.32 -6.47 13.68
C PRO A 249 2.87 -6.04 13.98
N SER A 250 2.67 -5.23 15.01
CA SER A 250 1.34 -4.70 15.35
C SER A 250 0.79 -3.76 14.26
N GLY A 251 1.63 -2.89 13.70
CA GLY A 251 1.24 -2.01 12.60
C GLY A 251 0.87 -2.74 11.30
N ALA A 252 1.35 -3.97 11.11
CA ALA A 252 1.01 -4.79 9.97
C ALA A 252 -0.36 -5.50 10.11
N LEU A 253 -0.88 -5.67 11.34
CA LEU A 253 -2.10 -6.45 11.60
C LEU A 253 -3.33 -5.97 10.82
N PRO A 254 -3.63 -4.66 10.67
CA PRO A 254 -4.76 -4.22 9.86
C PRO A 254 -4.66 -4.64 8.39
N ALA A 255 -3.44 -4.61 7.82
CA ALA A 255 -3.20 -5.05 6.45
C ALA A 255 -3.35 -6.56 6.30
N ILE A 256 -2.84 -7.33 7.27
CA ILE A 256 -2.95 -8.79 7.30
C ILE A 256 -4.42 -9.18 7.45
N PHE A 257 -5.19 -8.54 8.35
CA PHE A 257 -6.62 -8.77 8.50
C PHE A 257 -7.37 -8.50 7.19
N ALA A 258 -7.13 -7.36 6.55
CA ALA A 258 -7.73 -7.02 5.26
C ALA A 258 -7.41 -8.03 4.16
N ALA A 259 -6.18 -8.58 4.17
CA ALA A 259 -5.70 -9.54 3.18
C ALA A 259 -6.19 -10.97 3.41
N THR A 260 -6.49 -11.39 4.64
CA THR A 260 -6.64 -12.81 4.98
C THR A 260 -7.90 -13.16 5.75
N SER A 261 -8.49 -12.22 6.49
CA SER A 261 -9.66 -12.53 7.32
C SER A 261 -10.89 -12.86 6.48
N PRO A 262 -11.61 -13.94 6.78
CA PRO A 262 -12.89 -14.25 6.13
C PRO A 262 -13.98 -13.22 6.46
N THR A 263 -13.82 -12.44 7.53
CA THR A 263 -14.78 -11.41 7.96
C THR A 263 -14.43 -10.02 7.41
N ALA A 264 -13.33 -9.89 6.63
CA ALA A 264 -13.02 -8.62 5.97
C ALA A 264 -13.97 -8.39 4.80
N GLU A 265 -14.67 -7.25 4.84
CA GLU A 265 -15.68 -6.87 3.85
C GLU A 265 -15.07 -6.03 2.72
N GLY A 266 -15.54 -6.22 1.49
CA GLY A 266 -15.11 -5.46 0.33
C GLY A 266 -15.42 -3.96 0.46
N GLY A 267 -14.45 -3.10 0.10
CA GLY A 267 -14.52 -1.65 0.29
C GLY A 267 -14.27 -1.20 1.73
N GLY A 268 -13.94 -2.15 2.62
CA GLY A 268 -13.63 -1.87 4.02
C GLY A 268 -12.34 -1.04 4.18
N TYR A 269 -12.27 -0.33 5.30
CA TYR A 269 -11.06 0.37 5.74
C TYR A 269 -10.74 -0.10 7.15
N TYR A 270 -9.55 -0.62 7.36
CA TYR A 270 -9.15 -1.24 8.62
C TYR A 270 -7.96 -0.51 9.24
N GLY A 271 -7.99 -0.34 10.56
CA GLY A 271 -6.94 0.30 11.34
C GLY A 271 -6.89 -0.27 12.75
N PRO A 272 -5.98 0.23 13.61
CA PRO A 272 -5.94 -0.15 15.02
C PRO A 272 -7.20 0.30 15.79
N ASP A 273 -7.67 -0.51 16.74
CA ASP A 273 -8.85 -0.27 17.57
C ASP A 273 -8.61 0.64 18.78
N GLY A 274 -7.35 0.98 19.08
CA GLY A 274 -7.00 1.79 20.22
C GLY A 274 -7.23 3.29 20.03
N TYR A 275 -6.78 4.08 20.99
CA TYR A 275 -7.04 5.51 21.05
C TYR A 275 -6.74 6.22 19.73
N ARG A 276 -7.77 6.86 19.14
CA ARG A 276 -7.70 7.56 17.84
C ARG A 276 -7.10 6.72 16.70
N GLU A 277 -7.22 5.42 16.77
CA GLU A 277 -6.66 4.48 15.79
C GLU A 277 -5.11 4.56 15.67
N LEU A 278 -4.43 4.93 16.77
CA LEU A 278 -2.97 5.06 16.77
C LEU A 278 -2.27 3.72 16.98
N HIS A 279 -2.84 2.84 17.80
CA HIS A 279 -2.29 1.52 18.16
C HIS A 279 -3.42 0.54 18.47
N GLY A 280 -3.13 -0.75 18.53
CA GLY A 280 -4.09 -1.79 18.88
C GLY A 280 -4.26 -2.88 17.84
N GLY A 281 -5.27 -3.73 18.01
CA GLY A 281 -5.67 -4.78 17.08
C GLY A 281 -6.39 -4.23 15.85
N PRO A 282 -6.60 -5.06 14.79
CA PRO A 282 -7.31 -4.61 13.60
C PRO A 282 -8.81 -4.49 13.83
N ALA A 283 -9.39 -3.37 13.44
CA ALA A 283 -10.81 -3.08 13.47
C ALA A 283 -11.25 -2.21 12.30
N PRO A 284 -12.55 -2.08 12.00
CA PRO A 284 -13.05 -1.10 11.07
C PRO A 284 -12.62 0.32 11.48
N ALA A 285 -11.96 1.03 10.57
CA ALA A 285 -11.46 2.38 10.77
C ALA A 285 -12.44 3.44 10.23
N GLN A 286 -12.33 4.64 10.74
CA GLN A 286 -13.16 5.76 10.29
C GLN A 286 -12.79 6.18 8.87
N ILE A 287 -13.72 6.02 7.93
CA ILE A 287 -13.58 6.51 6.55
C ILE A 287 -13.79 8.02 6.54
N PRO A 288 -12.81 8.81 6.05
CA PRO A 288 -12.99 10.25 5.89
C PRO A 288 -14.15 10.54 4.91
N ALA A 289 -15.01 11.51 5.24
CA ALA A 289 -16.16 11.86 4.40
C ALA A 289 -15.79 12.14 2.93
N ARG A 290 -14.60 12.71 2.69
CA ARG A 290 -14.09 12.94 1.33
C ARG A 290 -13.81 11.66 0.53
N ALA A 291 -13.54 10.55 1.20
CA ALA A 291 -13.37 9.25 0.54
C ALA A 291 -14.72 8.62 0.13
N LEU A 292 -15.82 9.20 0.53
CA LEU A 292 -17.19 8.81 0.15
C LEU A 292 -17.76 9.68 -0.99
N ASP A 293 -17.01 10.68 -1.48
CA ASP A 293 -17.42 11.54 -2.59
C ASP A 293 -17.24 10.79 -3.92
N GLU A 294 -18.33 10.29 -4.45
CA GLU A 294 -18.37 9.49 -5.68
C GLU A 294 -17.94 10.32 -6.91
N ALA A 295 -18.33 11.59 -6.99
CA ALA A 295 -17.98 12.45 -8.11
C ALA A 295 -16.47 12.71 -8.16
N THR A 296 -15.86 13.02 -7.01
CA THR A 296 -14.40 13.15 -6.89
C THR A 296 -13.70 11.82 -7.18
N THR A 297 -14.26 10.70 -6.73
CA THR A 297 -13.69 9.35 -6.97
C THR A 297 -13.70 9.00 -8.46
N ALA A 298 -14.82 9.22 -9.15
CA ALA A 298 -14.94 8.97 -10.59
C ALA A 298 -13.98 9.87 -11.40
N ARG A 299 -13.86 11.15 -11.04
CA ARG A 299 -12.90 12.07 -11.68
C ARG A 299 -11.46 11.63 -11.43
N LEU A 300 -11.13 11.22 -10.20
CA LEU A 300 -9.81 10.70 -9.87
C LEU A 300 -9.47 9.47 -10.71
N TRP A 301 -10.40 8.54 -10.86
CA TRP A 301 -10.21 7.34 -11.67
C TRP A 301 -9.89 7.69 -13.13
N GLN A 302 -10.72 8.52 -13.78
CA GLN A 302 -10.48 8.94 -15.16
C GLN A 302 -9.15 9.69 -15.35
N VAL A 303 -8.78 10.53 -14.37
CA VAL A 303 -7.48 11.21 -14.38
C VAL A 303 -6.35 10.18 -14.28
N SER A 304 -6.50 9.16 -13.44
CA SER A 304 -5.47 8.14 -13.23
C SER A 304 -5.28 7.24 -14.47
N GLU A 305 -6.35 6.83 -15.13
CA GLU A 305 -6.27 6.11 -16.41
C GLU A 305 -5.51 6.92 -17.45
N ARG A 306 -5.84 8.21 -17.55
CA ARG A 306 -5.17 9.12 -18.52
C ARG A 306 -3.70 9.36 -18.18
N LEU A 307 -3.36 9.55 -16.90
CA LEU A 307 -1.97 9.80 -16.47
C LEU A 307 -1.11 8.55 -16.52
N SER A 308 -1.65 7.38 -16.20
CA SER A 308 -0.91 6.13 -16.21
C SER A 308 -0.89 5.44 -17.57
N GLY A 309 -1.82 5.79 -18.47
CA GLY A 309 -2.03 5.03 -19.72
C GLY A 309 -2.64 3.64 -19.50
N VAL A 310 -3.05 3.31 -18.28
CA VAL A 310 -3.61 2.00 -17.92
C VAL A 310 -5.11 2.12 -17.70
N GLY A 311 -5.88 1.47 -18.58
CA GLY A 311 -7.34 1.37 -18.45
C GLY A 311 -7.76 0.11 -17.69
N TYR A 312 -8.93 0.19 -17.09
CA TYR A 312 -9.63 -0.94 -16.49
C TYR A 312 -10.86 -1.28 -17.33
N PRO A 313 -11.28 -2.55 -17.41
CA PRO A 313 -12.51 -2.88 -18.12
C PRO A 313 -13.67 -2.06 -17.58
N ASP A 314 -14.52 -1.56 -18.47
CA ASP A 314 -15.75 -0.94 -18.04
C ASP A 314 -16.60 -1.96 -17.28
N SER A 315 -17.09 -1.55 -16.13
CA SER A 315 -18.08 -2.32 -15.37
C SER A 315 -19.43 -2.18 -16.11
N GLN A 316 -19.59 -2.87 -17.25
CA GLN A 316 -20.90 -3.05 -17.85
C GLN A 316 -21.66 -4.08 -17.01
N PRO A 317 -22.92 -3.83 -16.65
CA PRO A 317 -23.77 -4.87 -16.11
C PRO A 317 -23.83 -6.00 -17.15
N THR A 318 -23.55 -7.22 -16.75
CA THR A 318 -23.95 -8.39 -17.55
C THR A 318 -25.47 -8.43 -17.54
N ASP A 319 -26.08 -8.23 -18.71
CA ASP A 319 -27.49 -8.48 -18.95
C ASP A 319 -27.89 -9.90 -18.52
#